data_e5b3e7302a4e2cea5dce14d4a43f8e15
#
_entry.id   e5b3e7302a4e2cea5dce14d4a43f8e15
#
_cell.length_a   1.000
_cell.length_b   1.000
_cell.length_c   1.000
_cell.angle_alpha   90.00
_cell.angle_beta   90.00
_cell.angle_gamma   90.00
#
_symmetry.space_group_name_H-M   'P 1'
#
loop_
_entity.id
_entity.type
_entity.pdbx_description
1 polymer ?
#
loop_
_entity_poly.entity_id
_entity_poly.type
_entity_poly.pdbx_seq_one_letter_code
_entity_poly.pdbx_strand_id
1 'polypeptide(L)'
;KTQIWGYLFRTYGLETIIGFFLFFAGIIMIAFSIALGIAYQTKFDMEYLGWCVFMAAIWMLGESKMRQLFFPNPSALATLCFVMIMLSPIAIGYYMDTLQKGRYRKVFGVVESIAFLNALICSALHILGIADYIETLPVAHVILAGSVLIGFITMVCDLKRGYVSEKYTFFSIILAMIAIIAESSLVYFRVSASGIFIGIGMIILLCTNLLKTIKNTQKVESRRQRAELNKRRKQMETMSLQMMRTLSTTIEAKDEYTRGHSY
;
A
#
# COMPACT_ATOMS: atom_id res chain seq x y z
N LYS A 1 17.85 37.89 9.03
CA LYS A 1 16.85 36.78 9.11
C LYS A 1 16.62 36.13 7.74
N THR A 2 16.43 36.89 6.66
CA THR A 2 16.18 36.37 5.30
C THR A 2 17.30 35.49 4.76
N GLN A 3 18.56 35.76 5.04
CA GLN A 3 19.71 34.96 4.59
C GLN A 3 19.75 33.57 5.26
N ILE A 4 19.40 33.48 6.55
CA ILE A 4 19.36 32.22 7.29
C ILE A 4 18.25 31.31 6.74
N TRP A 5 17.09 31.89 6.47
CA TRP A 5 15.98 31.16 5.84
C TRP A 5 16.34 30.62 4.45
N GLY A 6 16.97 31.45 3.61
CA GLY A 6 17.41 31.03 2.30
C GLY A 6 18.41 29.86 2.35
N TYR A 7 19.36 29.89 3.29
CA TYR A 7 20.32 28.82 3.51
C TYR A 7 19.64 27.53 3.98
N LEU A 8 18.77 27.60 4.99
CA LEU A 8 18.04 26.44 5.51
C LEU A 8 17.17 25.78 4.45
N PHE A 9 16.41 26.57 3.68
CA PHE A 9 15.60 26.04 2.58
C PHE A 9 16.44 25.42 1.46
N ARG A 10 17.55 26.01 1.12
CA ARG A 10 18.43 25.50 0.07
C ARG A 10 19.12 24.20 0.47
N THR A 11 19.42 24.03 1.77
CA THR A 11 20.17 22.88 2.25
C THR A 11 19.25 21.71 2.68
N TYR A 12 18.12 22.01 3.33
CA TYR A 12 17.23 21.01 3.94
C TYR A 12 15.79 21.04 3.41
N GLY A 13 15.48 21.98 2.51
CA GLY A 13 14.12 22.13 1.99
C GLY A 13 13.65 20.94 1.16
N LEU A 14 14.54 20.32 0.39
CA LEU A 14 14.19 19.19 -0.48
C LEU A 14 13.71 17.98 0.34
N GLU A 15 14.42 17.61 1.40
CA GLU A 15 14.02 16.50 2.26
C GLU A 15 12.66 16.75 2.91
N THR A 16 12.44 17.98 3.36
CA THR A 16 11.17 18.38 3.98
C THR A 16 10.02 18.36 2.99
N ILE A 17 10.22 18.85 1.77
CA ILE A 17 9.22 18.82 0.69
C ILE A 17 8.86 17.38 0.34
N ILE A 18 9.86 16.51 0.16
CA ILE A 18 9.64 15.08 -0.10
C ILE A 18 8.87 14.43 1.07
N GLY A 19 9.24 14.74 2.31
CA GLY A 19 8.56 14.23 3.51
C GLY A 19 7.08 14.62 3.54
N PHE A 20 6.74 15.89 3.29
CA PHE A 20 5.35 16.34 3.21
C PHE A 20 4.61 15.71 2.03
N PHE A 21 5.25 15.61 0.87
CA PHE A 21 4.65 14.95 -0.29
C PHE A 21 4.28 13.49 0.04
N LEU A 22 5.20 12.73 0.62
CA LEU A 22 4.96 11.34 1.02
C LEU A 22 3.90 11.23 2.12
N PHE A 23 3.86 12.18 3.06
CA PHE A 23 2.86 12.22 4.13
C PHE A 23 1.44 12.30 3.56
N PHE A 24 1.19 13.27 2.69
CA PHE A 24 -0.12 13.41 2.06
C PHE A 24 -0.40 12.28 1.07
N ALA A 25 0.60 11.82 0.32
CA ALA A 25 0.45 10.69 -0.59
C ALA A 25 0.06 9.41 0.17
N GLY A 26 0.66 9.13 1.33
CA GLY A 26 0.31 7.99 2.18
C GLY A 26 -1.15 8.05 2.65
N ILE A 27 -1.59 9.20 3.16
CA ILE A 27 -2.99 9.40 3.59
C ILE A 27 -3.97 9.21 2.41
N ILE A 28 -3.67 9.82 1.27
CA ILE A 28 -4.53 9.71 0.08
C ILE A 28 -4.60 8.25 -0.38
N MET A 29 -3.49 7.52 -0.36
CA MET A 29 -3.49 6.11 -0.73
C MET A 29 -4.34 5.24 0.19
N ILE A 30 -4.23 5.43 1.50
CA ILE A 30 -5.05 4.71 2.47
C ILE A 30 -6.53 5.00 2.21
N ALA A 31 -6.90 6.28 2.13
CA ALA A 31 -8.29 6.70 1.88
C ALA A 31 -8.82 6.15 0.54
N PHE A 32 -8.02 6.24 -0.52
CA PHE A 32 -8.38 5.74 -1.85
C PHE A 32 -8.53 4.21 -1.88
N SER A 33 -7.63 3.48 -1.20
CA SER A 33 -7.73 2.03 -1.08
C SER A 33 -9.02 1.59 -0.37
N ILE A 34 -9.38 2.27 0.73
CA ILE A 34 -10.62 2.02 1.46
C ILE A 34 -11.83 2.32 0.56
N ALA A 35 -11.84 3.46 -0.13
CA ALA A 35 -12.93 3.84 -1.03
C ALA A 35 -13.11 2.83 -2.17
N LEU A 36 -12.02 2.40 -2.80
CA LEU A 36 -12.06 1.34 -3.83
C LEU A 36 -12.52 0.01 -3.25
N GLY A 37 -12.06 -0.34 -2.04
CA GLY A 37 -12.48 -1.57 -1.34
C GLY A 37 -14.00 -1.63 -1.14
N ILE A 38 -14.60 -0.51 -0.73
CA ILE A 38 -16.05 -0.37 -0.56
C ILE A 38 -16.77 -0.45 -1.92
N ALA A 39 -16.30 0.30 -2.92
CA ALA A 39 -16.94 0.39 -4.24
C ALA A 39 -16.91 -0.94 -5.01
N TYR A 40 -15.79 -1.66 -4.94
CA TYR A 40 -15.59 -2.88 -5.72
C TYR A 40 -15.70 -4.17 -4.90
N GLN A 41 -15.90 -4.08 -3.58
CA GLN A 41 -15.95 -5.24 -2.66
C GLN A 41 -14.73 -6.16 -2.80
N THR A 42 -13.56 -5.58 -3.06
CA THR A 42 -12.28 -6.26 -3.24
C THR A 42 -11.23 -5.57 -2.39
N LYS A 43 -10.29 -6.36 -1.83
CA LYS A 43 -9.14 -5.79 -1.12
C LYS A 43 -8.08 -5.33 -2.12
N PHE A 44 -7.57 -4.14 -1.92
CA PHE A 44 -6.47 -3.57 -2.71
C PHE A 44 -5.20 -3.50 -1.84
N ASP A 45 -4.06 -3.84 -2.44
CA ASP A 45 -2.75 -3.87 -1.75
C ASP A 45 -2.26 -2.46 -1.35
N MET A 46 -2.92 -1.40 -1.86
CA MET A 46 -2.50 0.01 -1.68
C MET A 46 -2.61 0.50 -0.24
N GLU A 47 -3.51 -0.06 0.57
CA GLU A 47 -3.69 0.33 1.97
C GLU A 47 -2.39 0.12 2.76
N TYR A 48 -1.82 -1.06 2.69
CA TYR A 48 -0.61 -1.40 3.42
C TYR A 48 0.62 -0.64 2.93
N LEU A 49 0.71 -0.41 1.61
CA LEU A 49 1.74 0.46 1.05
C LEU A 49 1.56 1.90 1.54
N GLY A 50 0.32 2.40 1.60
CA GLY A 50 0.01 3.72 2.15
C GLY A 50 0.52 3.88 3.58
N TRP A 51 0.36 2.87 4.43
CA TRP A 51 0.91 2.85 5.78
C TRP A 51 2.44 2.87 5.79
N CYS A 52 3.12 2.09 4.93
CA CYS A 52 4.58 2.12 4.81
C CYS A 52 5.08 3.52 4.43
N VAL A 53 4.45 4.14 3.43
CA VAL A 53 4.80 5.49 2.95
C VAL A 53 4.54 6.55 4.02
N PHE A 54 3.41 6.47 4.72
CA PHE A 54 3.04 7.37 5.80
C PHE A 54 4.03 7.31 6.96
N MET A 55 4.42 6.10 7.40
CA MET A 55 5.41 5.92 8.47
C MET A 55 6.79 6.45 8.06
N ALA A 56 7.22 6.17 6.84
CA ALA A 56 8.47 6.69 6.29
C ALA A 56 8.46 8.22 6.22
N ALA A 57 7.34 8.83 5.84
CA ALA A 57 7.17 10.28 5.79
C ALA A 57 7.27 10.94 7.16
N ILE A 58 6.63 10.36 8.19
CA ILE A 58 6.73 10.86 9.57
C ILE A 58 8.18 10.79 10.05
N TRP A 59 8.88 9.70 9.75
CA TRP A 59 10.28 9.56 10.09
C TRP A 59 11.14 10.64 9.39
N MET A 60 10.97 10.86 8.08
CA MET A 60 11.69 11.91 7.33
C MET A 60 11.44 13.31 7.91
N LEU A 61 10.18 13.64 8.20
CA LEU A 61 9.81 14.94 8.76
C LEU A 61 10.37 15.14 10.17
N GLY A 62 10.43 14.08 10.97
CA GLY A 62 10.97 14.15 12.32
C GLY A 62 12.49 14.20 12.39
N GLU A 63 13.19 13.61 11.42
CA GLU A 63 14.64 13.69 11.30
C GLU A 63 15.08 15.02 10.66
N SER A 64 14.21 15.67 9.88
CA SER A 64 14.51 16.94 9.24
C SER A 64 14.92 18.02 10.25
N LYS A 65 16.02 18.72 9.96
CA LYS A 65 16.46 19.87 10.73
C LYS A 65 15.48 21.04 10.71
N MET A 66 14.54 21.04 9.74
CA MET A 66 13.49 22.05 9.63
C MET A 66 12.26 21.74 10.52
N ARG A 67 12.22 20.59 11.21
CA ARG A 67 11.07 20.19 12.04
C ARG A 67 10.60 21.25 13.03
N GLN A 68 11.52 22.01 13.62
CA GLN A 68 11.22 23.06 14.58
C GLN A 68 10.44 24.24 13.98
N LEU A 69 10.46 24.40 12.66
CA LEU A 69 9.77 25.49 11.97
C LEU A 69 8.30 25.15 11.68
N PHE A 70 8.01 23.87 11.51
CA PHE A 70 6.68 23.41 11.10
C PHE A 70 5.87 22.83 12.26
N PHE A 71 6.54 22.34 13.29
CA PHE A 71 5.87 21.67 14.41
C PHE A 71 6.08 22.44 15.71
N PRO A 72 4.99 22.80 16.42
CA PRO A 72 5.08 23.57 17.66
C PRO A 72 5.75 22.79 18.80
N ASN A 73 5.68 21.45 18.76
CA ASN A 73 6.32 20.57 19.74
C ASN A 73 7.25 19.56 19.05
N PRO A 74 8.53 19.90 18.83
CA PRO A 74 9.48 19.03 18.17
C PRO A 74 9.81 17.76 18.98
N SER A 75 9.63 17.78 20.30
CA SER A 75 9.83 16.59 21.13
C SER A 75 8.73 15.55 20.90
N ALA A 76 7.48 15.96 20.86
CA ALA A 76 6.37 15.06 20.54
C ALA A 76 6.52 14.42 19.16
N LEU A 77 6.98 15.19 18.16
CA LEU A 77 7.26 14.67 16.84
C LEU A 77 8.39 13.63 16.87
N ALA A 78 9.47 13.90 17.61
CA ALA A 78 10.57 12.95 17.77
C ALA A 78 10.10 11.63 18.41
N THR A 79 9.30 11.70 19.47
CA THR A 79 8.68 10.51 20.09
C THR A 79 7.84 9.73 19.08
N LEU A 80 7.01 10.43 18.32
CA LEU A 80 6.19 9.81 17.26
C LEU A 80 7.07 9.11 16.21
N CYS A 81 8.19 9.71 15.79
CA CYS A 81 9.11 9.10 14.84
C CYS A 81 9.70 7.78 15.34
N PHE A 82 10.12 7.74 16.61
CA PHE A 82 10.64 6.51 17.21
C PHE A 82 9.59 5.39 17.22
N VAL A 83 8.35 5.71 17.62
CA VAL A 83 7.26 4.74 17.58
C VAL A 83 6.96 4.27 16.16
N MET A 84 6.98 5.17 15.18
CA MET A 84 6.74 4.81 13.78
C MET A 84 7.84 3.90 13.21
N ILE A 85 9.11 4.12 13.55
CA ILE A 85 10.20 3.21 13.16
C ILE A 85 9.98 1.81 13.77
N MET A 86 9.61 1.73 15.05
CA MET A 86 9.36 0.46 15.73
C MET A 86 8.19 -0.31 15.13
N LEU A 87 7.15 0.39 14.64
CA LEU A 87 5.98 -0.20 14.01
C LEU A 87 6.14 -0.46 12.50
N SER A 88 7.12 0.15 11.85
CA SER A 88 7.30 0.04 10.39
C SER A 88 7.51 -1.41 9.89
N PRO A 89 8.18 -2.33 10.62
CA PRO A 89 8.28 -3.73 10.19
C PRO A 89 6.92 -4.42 10.06
N ILE A 90 5.91 -4.00 10.86
CA ILE A 90 4.55 -4.54 10.79
C ILE A 90 3.90 -4.14 9.47
N ALA A 91 3.96 -2.85 9.10
CA ALA A 91 3.41 -2.37 7.84
C ALA A 91 4.09 -3.03 6.64
N ILE A 92 5.43 -3.17 6.68
CA ILE A 92 6.21 -3.86 5.64
C ILE A 92 5.79 -5.33 5.55
N GLY A 93 5.64 -6.03 6.68
CA GLY A 93 5.21 -7.43 6.73
C GLY A 93 3.84 -7.64 6.07
N TYR A 94 2.85 -6.85 6.45
CA TYR A 94 1.52 -6.91 5.84
C TYR A 94 1.53 -6.60 4.35
N TYR A 95 2.30 -5.59 3.91
CA TYR A 95 2.43 -5.26 2.51
C TYR A 95 3.04 -6.42 1.71
N MET A 96 4.13 -7.00 2.22
CA MET A 96 4.83 -8.12 1.57
C MET A 96 3.97 -9.38 1.55
N ASP A 97 3.26 -9.69 2.64
CA ASP A 97 2.35 -10.84 2.71
C ASP A 97 1.21 -10.72 1.68
N THR A 98 0.61 -9.55 1.58
CA THR A 98 -0.46 -9.29 0.62
C THR A 98 0.05 -9.40 -0.83
N LEU A 99 1.22 -8.87 -1.12
CA LEU A 99 1.85 -8.93 -2.43
C LEU A 99 2.15 -10.39 -2.85
N GLN A 100 2.56 -11.21 -1.89
CA GLN A 100 2.86 -12.64 -2.06
C GLN A 100 1.65 -13.55 -1.85
N LYS A 101 0.43 -12.98 -1.77
CA LYS A 101 -0.84 -13.69 -1.64
C LYS A 101 -0.91 -14.65 -0.45
N GLY A 102 -0.33 -14.25 0.68
CA GLY A 102 -0.38 -15.01 1.94
C GLY A 102 0.54 -16.23 2.02
N ARG A 103 1.45 -16.43 1.04
CA ARG A 103 2.34 -17.61 1.01
C ARG A 103 3.31 -17.70 2.19
N TYR A 104 3.73 -16.56 2.71
CA TYR A 104 4.70 -16.48 3.80
C TYR A 104 4.09 -15.89 5.08
N ARG A 105 2.75 -15.98 5.23
CA ARG A 105 2.01 -15.41 6.35
C ARG A 105 2.60 -15.75 7.73
N LYS A 106 3.02 -17.01 7.93
CA LYS A 106 3.62 -17.44 9.20
C LYS A 106 4.95 -16.74 9.49
N VAL A 107 5.79 -16.54 8.44
CA VAL A 107 7.09 -15.89 8.58
C VAL A 107 6.91 -14.41 8.91
N PHE A 108 6.06 -13.70 8.16
CA PHE A 108 5.77 -12.30 8.44
C PHE A 108 5.07 -12.12 9.78
N GLY A 109 4.14 -13.00 10.17
CA GLY A 109 3.48 -12.95 11.46
C GLY A 109 4.44 -13.05 12.65
N VAL A 110 5.52 -13.81 12.55
CA VAL A 110 6.58 -13.84 13.57
C VAL A 110 7.30 -12.50 13.64
N VAL A 111 7.69 -11.93 12.50
CA VAL A 111 8.37 -10.62 12.44
C VAL A 111 7.47 -9.52 12.99
N GLU A 112 6.21 -9.50 12.60
CA GLU A 112 5.20 -8.55 13.09
C GLU A 112 5.03 -8.65 14.61
N SER A 113 4.98 -9.87 15.16
CA SER A 113 4.87 -10.10 16.60
C SER A 113 6.09 -9.61 17.37
N ILE A 114 7.31 -9.86 16.83
CA ILE A 114 8.56 -9.38 17.43
C ILE A 114 8.60 -7.85 17.41
N ALA A 115 8.24 -7.22 16.31
CA ALA A 115 8.21 -5.77 16.16
C ALA A 115 7.19 -5.13 17.12
N PHE A 116 6.00 -5.70 17.23
CA PHE A 116 4.97 -5.22 18.15
C PHE A 116 5.42 -5.34 19.61
N LEU A 117 5.97 -6.48 20.00
CA LEU A 117 6.49 -6.69 21.35
C LEU A 117 7.64 -5.72 21.67
N ASN A 118 8.56 -5.51 20.72
CA ASN A 118 9.62 -4.52 20.87
C ASN A 118 9.06 -3.11 21.08
N ALA A 119 8.08 -2.68 20.28
CA ALA A 119 7.45 -1.38 20.44
C ALA A 119 6.78 -1.22 21.81
N LEU A 120 6.10 -2.25 22.32
CA LEU A 120 5.49 -2.25 23.64
C LEU A 120 6.54 -2.14 24.76
N ILE A 121 7.58 -2.96 24.69
CA ILE A 121 8.66 -2.97 25.71
C ILE A 121 9.37 -1.63 25.73
N CYS A 122 9.80 -1.12 24.58
CA CYS A 122 10.51 0.16 24.51
C CYS A 122 9.64 1.33 24.96
N SER A 123 8.35 1.33 24.64
CA SER A 123 7.41 2.36 25.11
C SER A 123 7.20 2.28 26.61
N ALA A 124 7.10 1.08 27.17
CA ALA A 124 7.00 0.88 28.61
C ALA A 124 8.27 1.35 29.36
N LEU A 125 9.46 1.01 28.86
CA LEU A 125 10.73 1.45 29.42
C LEU A 125 10.86 2.98 29.41
N HIS A 126 10.41 3.63 28.33
CA HIS A 126 10.43 5.09 28.24
C HIS A 126 9.45 5.75 29.22
N ILE A 127 8.22 5.23 29.33
CA ILE A 127 7.22 5.75 30.28
C ILE A 127 7.67 5.58 31.73
N LEU A 128 8.34 4.47 32.06
CA LEU A 128 8.88 4.20 33.38
C LEU A 128 10.16 4.99 33.68
N GLY A 129 10.72 5.73 32.72
CA GLY A 129 11.97 6.47 32.87
C GLY A 129 13.21 5.59 33.02
N ILE A 130 13.15 4.31 32.58
CA ILE A 130 14.25 3.35 32.71
C ILE A 130 15.24 3.51 31.56
N ALA A 131 14.72 3.71 30.35
CA ALA A 131 15.54 3.90 29.13
C ALA A 131 14.84 4.84 28.15
N ASP A 132 15.61 5.67 27.48
CA ASP A 132 15.10 6.54 26.44
C ASP A 132 14.95 5.79 25.09
N TYR A 133 14.04 6.29 24.22
CA TYR A 133 13.87 5.75 22.87
C TYR A 133 15.17 5.71 22.06
N ILE A 134 16.08 6.67 22.27
CA ILE A 134 17.37 6.73 21.59
C ILE A 134 18.25 5.52 21.96
N GLU A 135 18.19 5.07 23.22
CA GLU A 135 18.97 3.92 23.71
C GLU A 135 18.44 2.60 23.15
N THR A 136 17.12 2.51 22.92
CA THR A 136 16.47 1.31 22.37
C THR A 136 16.41 1.29 20.83
N LEU A 137 16.73 2.40 20.18
CA LEU A 137 16.68 2.57 18.73
C LEU A 137 17.53 1.55 17.95
N PRO A 138 18.74 1.15 18.37
CA PRO A 138 19.52 0.13 17.66
C PRO A 138 18.80 -1.20 17.52
N VAL A 139 18.02 -1.61 18.54
CA VAL A 139 17.23 -2.85 18.48
C VAL A 139 16.13 -2.72 17.42
N ALA A 140 15.44 -1.58 17.38
CA ALA A 140 14.43 -1.32 16.36
C ALA A 140 15.00 -1.35 14.94
N HIS A 141 16.19 -0.79 14.71
CA HIS A 141 16.87 -0.84 13.43
C HIS A 141 17.27 -2.28 13.01
N VAL A 142 17.71 -3.12 13.96
CA VAL A 142 18.01 -4.53 13.67
C VAL A 142 16.74 -5.28 13.27
N ILE A 143 15.63 -5.06 13.96
CA ILE A 143 14.33 -5.68 13.62
C ILE A 143 13.85 -5.19 12.23
N LEU A 144 13.97 -3.90 11.94
CA LEU A 144 13.63 -3.33 10.64
C LEU A 144 14.50 -3.92 9.52
N ALA A 145 15.81 -3.96 9.71
CA ALA A 145 16.74 -4.55 8.73
C ALA A 145 16.45 -6.04 8.50
N GLY A 146 16.16 -6.79 9.59
CA GLY A 146 15.75 -8.17 9.53
C GLY A 146 14.44 -8.37 8.74
N SER A 147 13.44 -7.51 8.94
CA SER A 147 12.19 -7.56 8.20
C SER A 147 12.37 -7.31 6.71
N VAL A 148 13.20 -6.33 6.34
CA VAL A 148 13.55 -6.02 4.95
C VAL A 148 14.31 -7.19 4.31
N LEU A 149 15.26 -7.78 5.03
CA LEU A 149 16.01 -8.94 4.54
C LEU A 149 15.12 -10.17 4.31
N ILE A 150 14.21 -10.46 5.24
CA ILE A 150 13.22 -11.53 5.09
C ILE A 150 12.33 -11.27 3.88
N GLY A 151 11.84 -10.03 3.73
CA GLY A 151 11.09 -9.60 2.56
C GLY A 151 11.86 -9.82 1.25
N PHE A 152 13.14 -9.47 1.20
CA PHE A 152 14.00 -9.70 0.05
C PHE A 152 14.17 -11.20 -0.27
N ILE A 153 14.45 -12.02 0.74
CA ILE A 153 14.62 -13.48 0.57
C ILE A 153 13.34 -14.12 0.03
N THR A 154 12.19 -13.78 0.62
CA THR A 154 10.91 -14.33 0.16
C THR A 154 10.57 -13.90 -1.26
N MET A 155 10.89 -12.65 -1.66
CA MET A 155 10.74 -12.17 -3.02
C MET A 155 11.63 -12.91 -4.02
N VAL A 156 12.89 -13.17 -3.68
CA VAL A 156 13.82 -13.97 -4.52
C VAL A 156 13.33 -15.40 -4.66
N CYS A 157 12.80 -16.00 -3.59
CA CYS A 157 12.18 -17.33 -3.64
C CYS A 157 10.97 -17.37 -4.59
N ASP A 158 10.12 -16.33 -4.56
CA ASP A 158 8.98 -16.22 -5.47
C ASP A 158 9.41 -16.03 -6.92
N LEU A 159 10.47 -15.27 -7.17
CA LEU A 159 11.05 -15.10 -8.50
C LEU A 159 11.53 -16.43 -9.06
N LYS A 160 12.30 -17.20 -8.28
CA LYS A 160 12.80 -18.53 -8.67
C LYS A 160 11.68 -19.53 -8.96
N ARG A 161 10.56 -19.42 -8.25
CA ARG A 161 9.38 -20.29 -8.42
C ARG A 161 8.43 -19.82 -9.53
N GLY A 162 8.72 -18.70 -10.20
CA GLY A 162 7.88 -18.14 -11.27
C GLY A 162 6.57 -17.53 -10.80
N TYR A 163 6.44 -17.20 -9.52
CA TYR A 163 5.21 -16.62 -8.95
C TYR A 163 5.10 -15.10 -9.13
N VAL A 164 6.15 -14.45 -9.61
CA VAL A 164 6.16 -12.99 -9.82
C VAL A 164 5.32 -12.65 -11.05
N SER A 165 4.15 -12.08 -10.82
CA SER A 165 3.20 -11.69 -11.87
C SER A 165 3.63 -10.43 -12.63
N GLU A 166 4.29 -9.48 -11.93
CA GLU A 166 4.63 -8.16 -12.48
C GLU A 166 6.08 -7.78 -12.15
N LYS A 167 6.94 -7.84 -13.15
CA LYS A 167 8.37 -7.55 -13.02
C LYS A 167 8.65 -6.13 -12.51
N TYR A 168 7.89 -5.13 -12.94
CA TYR A 168 8.08 -3.73 -12.54
C TYR A 168 7.87 -3.51 -11.04
N THR A 169 6.82 -4.10 -10.46
CA THR A 169 6.56 -4.04 -9.02
C THR A 169 7.69 -4.71 -8.23
N PHE A 170 8.18 -5.84 -8.72
CA PHE A 170 9.32 -6.54 -8.11
C PHE A 170 10.57 -5.65 -8.06
N PHE A 171 10.96 -5.03 -9.18
CA PHE A 171 12.13 -4.16 -9.24
C PHE A 171 11.97 -2.91 -8.36
N SER A 172 10.79 -2.29 -8.32
CA SER A 172 10.57 -1.12 -7.47
C SER A 172 10.66 -1.43 -5.97
N ILE A 173 10.22 -2.62 -5.55
CA ILE A 173 10.36 -3.07 -4.16
C ILE A 173 11.81 -3.31 -3.80
N ILE A 174 12.57 -4.00 -4.67
CA ILE A 174 14.01 -4.20 -4.45
C ILE A 174 14.72 -2.85 -4.32
N LEU A 175 14.41 -1.90 -5.19
CA LEU A 175 15.01 -0.57 -5.14
C LEU A 175 14.66 0.16 -3.84
N ALA A 176 13.41 0.08 -3.39
CA ALA A 176 13.00 0.65 -2.10
C ALA A 176 13.71 -0.02 -0.91
N MET A 177 13.88 -1.35 -0.94
CA MET A 177 14.63 -2.09 0.09
C MET A 177 16.10 -1.66 0.14
N ILE A 178 16.75 -1.53 -1.02
CA ILE A 178 18.13 -1.04 -1.11
C ILE A 178 18.23 0.38 -0.55
N ALA A 179 17.27 1.25 -0.86
CA ALA A 179 17.22 2.61 -0.35
C ALA A 179 17.09 2.65 1.18
N ILE A 180 16.24 1.81 1.77
CA ILE A 180 16.08 1.69 3.23
C ILE A 180 17.39 1.23 3.88
N ILE A 181 18.03 0.21 3.32
CA ILE A 181 19.29 -0.31 3.86
C ILE A 181 20.41 0.75 3.75
N ALA A 182 20.51 1.43 2.61
CA ALA A 182 21.50 2.48 2.40
C ALA A 182 21.33 3.61 3.40
N GLU A 183 20.12 4.14 3.57
CA GLU A 183 19.83 5.23 4.51
C GLU A 183 20.08 4.79 5.96
N SER A 184 19.62 3.60 6.35
CA SER A 184 19.85 3.04 7.69
C SER A 184 21.34 2.90 8.00
N SER A 185 22.14 2.52 7.00
CA SER A 185 23.60 2.45 7.12
C SER A 185 24.23 3.82 7.33
N LEU A 186 23.78 4.85 6.60
CA LEU A 186 24.25 6.23 6.76
C LEU A 186 23.96 6.77 8.17
N VAL A 187 22.76 6.50 8.70
CA VAL A 187 22.39 6.86 10.08
C VAL A 187 23.32 6.17 11.08
N TYR A 188 23.57 4.87 10.90
CA TYR A 188 24.43 4.11 11.80
C TYR A 188 25.88 4.63 11.82
N PHE A 189 26.44 4.96 10.65
CA PHE A 189 27.79 5.53 10.53
C PHE A 189 27.86 7.02 10.88
N ARG A 190 26.78 7.62 11.40
CA ARG A 190 26.67 9.05 11.75
C ARG A 190 27.03 10.00 10.58
N VAL A 191 26.90 9.54 9.36
CA VAL A 191 26.91 10.40 8.19
C VAL A 191 25.54 11.08 8.15
N SER A 192 25.50 12.38 7.79
CA SER A 192 24.21 13.10 7.74
C SER A 192 23.27 12.43 6.73
N ALA A 193 22.37 11.62 7.23
CA ALA A 193 21.33 11.00 6.42
C ALA A 193 20.21 12.04 6.25
N SER A 194 19.80 12.24 5.02
CA SER A 194 18.75 13.22 4.69
C SER A 194 17.38 12.59 4.44
N GLY A 195 17.29 11.24 4.45
CA GLY A 195 16.08 10.52 4.08
C GLY A 195 15.76 10.55 2.57
N ILE A 196 16.59 11.22 1.75
CA ILE A 196 16.32 11.42 0.32
C ILE A 196 16.29 10.08 -0.42
N PHE A 197 17.17 9.14 -0.10
CA PHE A 197 17.19 7.82 -0.76
C PHE A 197 15.91 7.04 -0.48
N ILE A 198 15.45 7.02 0.77
CA ILE A 198 14.15 6.42 1.13
C ILE A 198 13.02 7.16 0.40
N GLY A 199 13.05 8.49 0.38
CA GLY A 199 12.06 9.31 -0.31
C GLY A 199 11.93 8.96 -1.79
N ILE A 200 13.03 8.90 -2.52
CA ILE A 200 13.06 8.53 -3.94
C ILE A 200 12.57 7.09 -4.13
N GLY A 201 13.06 6.15 -3.33
CA GLY A 201 12.62 4.75 -3.37
C GLY A 201 11.11 4.61 -3.15
N MET A 202 10.56 5.34 -2.18
CA MET A 202 9.12 5.34 -1.90
C MET A 202 8.30 5.98 -3.02
N ILE A 203 8.77 7.06 -3.65
CA ILE A 203 8.09 7.67 -4.81
C ILE A 203 8.02 6.69 -5.98
N ILE A 204 9.11 6.01 -6.30
CA ILE A 204 9.13 5.00 -7.37
C ILE A 204 8.18 3.85 -7.06
N LEU A 205 8.18 3.38 -5.81
CA LEU A 205 7.29 2.33 -5.35
C LEU A 205 5.82 2.76 -5.42
N LEU A 206 5.52 4.00 -5.03
CA LEU A 206 4.21 4.63 -5.17
C LEU A 206 3.72 4.65 -6.63
N CYS A 207 4.53 5.20 -7.53
CA CYS A 207 4.18 5.31 -8.94
C CYS A 207 3.91 3.95 -9.58
N THR A 208 4.74 2.94 -9.31
CA THR A 208 4.57 1.60 -9.86
C THR A 208 3.32 0.90 -9.32
N ASN A 209 3.01 1.05 -8.02
CA ASN A 209 1.80 0.48 -7.45
C ASN A 209 0.53 1.21 -7.89
N LEU A 210 0.58 2.52 -8.07
CA LEU A 210 -0.53 3.29 -8.62
C LEU A 210 -0.88 2.80 -10.04
N LEU A 211 0.12 2.65 -10.91
CA LEU A 211 -0.06 2.11 -12.26
C LEU A 211 -0.64 0.68 -12.24
N LYS A 212 -0.16 -0.17 -11.34
CA LYS A 212 -0.70 -1.52 -11.14
C LYS A 212 -2.17 -1.46 -10.75
N THR A 213 -2.53 -0.61 -9.80
CA THR A 213 -3.91 -0.49 -9.31
C THR A 213 -4.84 0.04 -10.38
N ILE A 214 -4.43 1.05 -11.16
CA ILE A 214 -5.21 1.56 -12.30
C ILE A 214 -5.51 0.42 -13.29
N LYS A 215 -4.48 -0.35 -13.69
CA LYS A 215 -4.66 -1.50 -14.59
C LYS A 215 -5.59 -2.57 -14.01
N ASN A 216 -5.45 -2.86 -12.72
CA ASN A 216 -6.31 -3.86 -12.06
C ASN A 216 -7.76 -3.38 -11.97
N THR A 217 -8.00 -2.11 -11.63
CA THR A 217 -9.33 -1.51 -11.58
C THR A 217 -10.00 -1.53 -12.96
N GLN A 218 -9.28 -1.13 -14.02
CA GLN A 218 -9.79 -1.21 -15.40
C GLN A 218 -10.16 -2.65 -15.79
N LYS A 219 -9.36 -3.64 -15.37
CA LYS A 219 -9.63 -5.05 -15.65
C LYS A 219 -10.87 -5.56 -14.89
N VAL A 220 -11.06 -5.15 -13.65
CA VAL A 220 -12.26 -5.48 -12.86
C VAL A 220 -13.50 -4.86 -13.50
N GLU A 221 -13.44 -3.58 -13.86
CA GLU A 221 -14.53 -2.86 -14.51
C GLU A 221 -14.92 -3.50 -15.84
N SER A 222 -13.95 -3.81 -16.70
CA SER A 222 -14.19 -4.49 -17.96
C SER A 222 -14.85 -5.87 -17.78
N ARG A 223 -14.50 -6.60 -16.73
CA ARG A 223 -15.14 -7.89 -16.38
C ARG A 223 -16.59 -7.70 -15.95
N ARG A 224 -16.88 -6.68 -15.14
CA ARG A 224 -18.24 -6.33 -14.71
C ARG A 224 -19.12 -5.98 -15.90
N GLN A 225 -18.64 -5.10 -16.78
CA GLN A 225 -19.36 -4.69 -17.99
C GLN A 225 -19.67 -5.89 -18.90
N ARG A 226 -18.70 -6.78 -19.11
CA ARG A 226 -18.91 -8.00 -19.89
C ARG A 226 -19.94 -8.93 -19.26
N ALA A 227 -19.90 -9.12 -17.93
CA ALA A 227 -20.86 -9.96 -17.21
C ALA A 227 -22.29 -9.38 -17.33
N GLU A 228 -22.41 -8.05 -17.22
CA GLU A 228 -23.70 -7.37 -17.36
C GLU A 228 -24.26 -7.47 -18.78
N LEU A 229 -23.41 -7.24 -19.81
CA LEU A 229 -23.80 -7.43 -21.22
C LEU A 229 -24.26 -8.86 -21.49
N ASN A 230 -23.55 -9.88 -20.98
CA ASN A 230 -23.94 -11.27 -21.12
C ASN A 230 -25.29 -11.58 -20.43
N LYS A 231 -25.53 -10.95 -19.26
CA LYS A 231 -26.82 -11.09 -18.55
C LYS A 231 -27.97 -10.48 -19.39
N ARG A 232 -27.78 -9.27 -19.90
CA ARG A 232 -28.77 -8.61 -20.78
C ARG A 232 -29.03 -9.40 -22.06
N ARG A 233 -27.98 -9.94 -22.70
CA ARG A 233 -28.12 -10.79 -23.87
C ARG A 233 -28.97 -12.03 -23.59
N LYS A 234 -28.69 -12.78 -22.52
CA LYS A 234 -29.48 -13.93 -22.11
C LYS A 234 -30.94 -13.56 -21.82
N GLN A 235 -31.21 -12.42 -21.19
CA GLN A 235 -32.57 -11.93 -20.97
C GLN A 235 -33.30 -11.66 -22.28
N MET A 236 -32.64 -10.99 -23.24
CA MET A 236 -33.22 -10.75 -24.56
C MET A 236 -33.51 -12.05 -25.32
N GLU A 237 -32.60 -13.03 -25.30
CA GLU A 237 -32.80 -14.33 -25.91
C GLU A 237 -34.03 -15.05 -25.30
N THR A 238 -34.16 -15.01 -23.97
CA THR A 238 -35.30 -15.61 -23.27
C THR A 238 -36.63 -14.91 -23.64
N MET A 239 -36.62 -13.56 -23.67
CA MET A 239 -37.81 -12.77 -24.09
C MET A 239 -38.19 -13.07 -25.54
N SER A 240 -37.20 -13.15 -26.46
CA SER A 240 -37.43 -13.48 -27.87
C SER A 240 -38.06 -14.86 -28.01
N LEU A 241 -37.56 -15.86 -27.29
CA LEU A 241 -38.12 -17.21 -27.29
C LEU A 241 -39.57 -17.24 -26.71
N GLN A 242 -39.83 -16.46 -25.65
CA GLN A 242 -41.17 -16.33 -25.08
C GLN A 242 -42.13 -15.67 -26.09
N MET A 243 -41.72 -14.61 -26.76
CA MET A 243 -42.50 -13.94 -27.80
C MET A 243 -42.82 -14.91 -28.95
N MET A 244 -41.83 -15.65 -29.47
CA MET A 244 -42.06 -16.66 -30.52
C MET A 244 -43.08 -17.73 -30.10
N ARG A 245 -42.98 -18.24 -28.84
CA ARG A 245 -43.94 -19.20 -28.32
C ARG A 245 -45.34 -18.61 -28.26
N THR A 246 -45.46 -17.37 -27.72
CA THR A 246 -46.79 -16.69 -27.63
C THR A 246 -47.39 -16.45 -29.03
N LEU A 247 -46.58 -16.04 -29.99
CA LEU A 247 -47.04 -15.86 -31.38
C LEU A 247 -47.47 -17.18 -31.99
N SER A 248 -46.70 -18.27 -31.82
CA SER A 248 -47.06 -19.61 -32.31
C SER A 248 -48.41 -20.09 -31.71
N THR A 249 -48.57 -19.97 -30.41
CA THR A 249 -49.84 -20.35 -29.74
C THR A 249 -51.02 -19.47 -30.20
N THR A 250 -50.80 -18.19 -30.48
CA THR A 250 -51.85 -17.29 -30.96
C THR A 250 -52.26 -17.63 -32.40
N ILE A 251 -51.30 -18.00 -33.27
CA ILE A 251 -51.54 -18.43 -34.63
C ILE A 251 -52.32 -19.75 -34.64
N GLU A 252 -51.89 -20.74 -33.83
CA GLU A 252 -52.59 -22.03 -33.68
C GLU A 252 -54.03 -21.85 -33.23
N ALA A 253 -54.28 -21.01 -32.22
CA ALA A 253 -55.61 -20.71 -31.72
C ALA A 253 -56.50 -20.02 -32.81
N LYS A 254 -55.89 -19.15 -33.64
CA LYS A 254 -56.61 -18.53 -34.76
C LYS A 254 -56.96 -19.53 -35.85
N ASP A 255 -56.08 -20.45 -36.17
CA ASP A 255 -56.31 -21.49 -37.19
C ASP A 255 -57.39 -22.46 -36.73
N GLU A 256 -57.46 -22.78 -35.45
CA GLU A 256 -58.51 -23.63 -34.88
C GLU A 256 -59.89 -22.95 -34.91
N TYR A 257 -59.90 -21.62 -34.63
CA TYR A 257 -61.12 -20.82 -34.74
C TYR A 257 -61.66 -20.71 -36.17
N THR A 258 -60.75 -20.51 -37.18
CA THR A 258 -61.15 -20.43 -38.59
C THR A 258 -61.62 -21.75 -39.17
N ARG A 259 -61.12 -22.91 -38.73
CA ARG A 259 -61.64 -24.22 -39.10
C ARG A 259 -63.02 -24.52 -38.56
N GLY A 260 -63.35 -24.00 -37.35
CA GLY A 260 -64.69 -24.20 -36.73
C GLY A 260 -65.81 -23.37 -37.35
N HIS A 261 -65.51 -22.35 -38.18
CA HIS A 261 -66.48 -21.51 -38.86
C HIS A 261 -66.74 -21.88 -40.33
N SER A 262 -66.13 -22.98 -40.82
CA SER A 262 -66.26 -23.42 -42.21
C SER A 262 -67.31 -24.55 -42.41
N TYR A 263 -68.33 -24.64 -41.53
CA TYR A 263 -69.46 -25.51 -41.65
C TYR A 263 -70.79 -24.71 -41.67
#